data_1fc75d43397ab3b0b08d5a75c4e9bfc9
#
_entry.id   1fc75d43397ab3b0b08d5a75c4e9bfc9
#
_cell.length_a   1.000
_cell.length_b   1.000
_cell.length_c   1.000
_cell.angle_alpha   90.00
_cell.angle_beta   90.00
_cell.angle_gamma   90.00
#
_symmetry.space_group_name_H-M   'P 1'
#
loop_
_entity.id
_entity.type
_entity.pdbx_description
1 polymer ?
#
loop_
_entity_poly.entity_id
_entity_poly.type
_entity_poly.pdbx_seq_one_letter_code
_entity_poly.pdbx_strand_id
1 'polypeptide(L)'
;FVIAGNVGTPEAVRELENAGADATKVGIGPGKVCITKVKTGFGTGGWQLAALRWCSKAARKPIIADGGIRTHGDIAKSIRFGASMVMIGSLFAGHIESPGKTVEIDGESFKEYYGSASEYQKGAYKNVEGKKILLPAKGHLQDTLTEMEQDLQSSISYAGGRKLADLKHVDYVIVKNSIWNGDAH
;
A
#
# COMPACT_ATOMS: atom_id res chain seq x y z
N PHE A 1 -1.81 21.85 5.41
CA PHE A 1 -1.94 20.81 4.40
C PHE A 1 -2.75 19.65 4.97
N VAL A 2 -3.85 19.27 4.32
CA VAL A 2 -4.79 18.24 4.80
C VAL A 2 -4.79 17.07 3.83
N ILE A 3 -4.45 15.89 4.33
CA ILE A 3 -4.61 14.61 3.64
C ILE A 3 -5.84 13.93 4.22
N ALA A 4 -6.86 13.69 3.41
CA ALA A 4 -8.11 13.08 3.85
C ALA A 4 -8.29 11.67 3.25
N GLY A 5 -9.05 10.83 3.92
CA GLY A 5 -9.35 9.46 3.48
C GLY A 5 -9.70 8.53 4.66
N ASN A 6 -9.90 7.26 4.40
CA ASN A 6 -9.63 6.56 3.15
C ASN A 6 -10.91 6.42 2.33
N VAL A 7 -10.76 6.46 1.01
CA VAL A 7 -11.85 6.31 0.05
C VAL A 7 -11.52 5.27 -1.02
N GLY A 8 -12.53 4.81 -1.74
CA GLY A 8 -12.38 3.82 -2.81
C GLY A 8 -13.16 4.15 -4.08
N THR A 9 -13.81 5.32 -4.15
CA THR A 9 -14.63 5.73 -5.31
C THR A 9 -14.29 7.13 -5.79
N PRO A 10 -14.51 7.44 -7.08
CA PRO A 10 -14.31 8.76 -7.66
C PRO A 10 -15.15 9.85 -7.00
N GLU A 11 -16.39 9.52 -6.62
CA GLU A 11 -17.32 10.42 -5.96
C GLU A 11 -16.76 10.88 -4.61
N ALA A 12 -16.27 9.94 -3.80
CA ALA A 12 -15.69 10.25 -2.50
C ALA A 12 -14.40 11.09 -2.63
N VAL A 13 -13.58 10.86 -3.67
CA VAL A 13 -12.42 11.72 -3.95
C VAL A 13 -12.86 13.15 -4.20
N ARG A 14 -13.86 13.35 -5.06
CA ARG A 14 -14.39 14.71 -5.38
C ARG A 14 -14.96 15.40 -4.14
N GLU A 15 -15.71 14.68 -3.32
CA GLU A 15 -16.29 15.23 -2.10
C GLU A 15 -15.22 15.69 -1.11
N LEU A 16 -14.15 14.90 -0.92
CA LEU A 16 -13.04 15.30 -0.05
C LEU A 16 -12.28 16.52 -0.61
N GLU A 17 -12.04 16.57 -1.91
CA GLU A 17 -11.43 17.73 -2.55
C GLU A 17 -12.29 19.00 -2.43
N ASN A 18 -13.61 18.87 -2.61
CA ASN A 18 -14.55 19.97 -2.46
C ASN A 18 -14.64 20.46 -1.02
N ALA A 19 -14.47 19.54 -0.04
CA ALA A 19 -14.40 19.88 1.38
C ALA A 19 -13.05 20.52 1.79
N GLY A 20 -12.09 20.65 0.87
CA GLY A 20 -10.84 21.35 1.09
C GLY A 20 -9.61 20.45 1.32
N ALA A 21 -9.71 19.13 1.12
CA ALA A 21 -8.53 18.27 1.19
C ALA A 21 -7.48 18.65 0.13
N ASP A 22 -6.21 18.62 0.51
CA ASP A 22 -5.07 18.89 -0.37
C ASP A 22 -4.57 17.64 -1.08
N ALA A 23 -4.81 16.47 -0.51
CA ALA A 23 -4.58 15.16 -1.10
C ALA A 23 -5.58 14.15 -0.55
N THR A 24 -5.84 13.08 -1.32
CA THR A 24 -6.78 12.03 -0.92
C THR A 24 -6.08 10.68 -0.83
N LYS A 25 -6.29 9.96 0.28
CA LYS A 25 -5.84 8.58 0.44
C LYS A 25 -6.87 7.60 -0.09
N VAL A 26 -6.45 6.79 -1.07
CA VAL A 26 -7.26 5.77 -1.72
C VAL A 26 -6.81 4.38 -1.27
N GLY A 27 -7.75 3.62 -0.72
CA GLY A 27 -7.53 2.25 -0.28
C GLY A 27 -8.37 1.89 0.93
N ILE A 28 -9.28 0.94 0.77
CA ILE A 28 -10.11 0.38 1.84
C ILE A 28 -9.76 -1.10 1.96
N GLY A 29 -9.01 -1.46 2.99
CA GLY A 29 -8.67 -2.84 3.30
C GLY A 29 -7.66 -3.57 2.42
N PRO A 30 -6.78 -2.94 1.62
CA PRO A 30 -5.77 -3.69 0.86
C PRO A 30 -4.56 -4.11 1.71
N GLY A 31 -4.40 -3.54 2.90
CA GLY A 31 -3.29 -3.83 3.81
C GLY A 31 -3.30 -5.28 4.33
N LYS A 32 -2.11 -5.81 4.64
CA LYS A 32 -1.90 -7.21 5.07
C LYS A 32 -2.64 -7.55 6.37
N VAL A 33 -2.79 -6.58 7.27
CA VAL A 33 -3.46 -6.74 8.58
C VAL A 33 -4.89 -6.21 8.60
N CYS A 34 -5.37 -5.64 7.51
CA CYS A 34 -6.73 -5.10 7.41
C CYS A 34 -7.74 -6.21 7.11
N ILE A 35 -8.84 -6.24 7.87
CA ILE A 35 -9.95 -7.18 7.70
C ILE A 35 -11.27 -6.48 7.38
N THR A 36 -11.25 -5.21 7.04
CA THR A 36 -12.43 -4.39 6.71
C THR A 36 -13.33 -5.09 5.71
N LYS A 37 -12.78 -5.58 4.59
CA LYS A 37 -13.56 -6.26 3.55
C LYS A 37 -14.31 -7.51 4.05
N VAL A 38 -13.72 -8.22 5.03
CA VAL A 38 -14.34 -9.43 5.63
C VAL A 38 -15.45 -9.03 6.60
N LYS A 39 -15.28 -7.91 7.31
CA LYS A 39 -16.21 -7.44 8.33
C LYS A 39 -17.39 -6.65 7.77
N THR A 40 -17.15 -5.87 6.73
CA THR A 40 -18.12 -4.89 6.22
C THR A 40 -18.64 -5.22 4.81
N GLY A 41 -17.98 -6.12 4.08
CA GLY A 41 -18.26 -6.39 2.67
C GLY A 41 -17.68 -5.32 1.71
N PHE A 42 -17.13 -4.23 2.24
CA PHE A 42 -16.50 -3.17 1.44
C PHE A 42 -14.98 -3.29 1.45
N GLY A 43 -14.35 -2.97 0.33
CA GLY A 43 -12.90 -2.92 0.25
C GLY A 43 -12.35 -2.87 -1.17
N THR A 44 -11.11 -2.42 -1.27
CA THR A 44 -10.33 -2.38 -2.52
C THR A 44 -9.25 -3.48 -2.56
N GLY A 45 -9.19 -4.31 -1.52
CA GLY A 45 -8.26 -5.42 -1.43
C GLY A 45 -8.50 -6.45 -2.54
N GLY A 46 -7.44 -6.74 -3.33
CA GLY A 46 -7.53 -7.60 -4.52
C GLY A 46 -7.71 -6.81 -5.83
N TRP A 47 -8.15 -5.53 -5.78
CA TRP A 47 -8.34 -4.68 -6.96
C TRP A 47 -7.90 -3.21 -6.72
N GLN A 48 -6.94 -3.01 -5.82
CA GLN A 48 -6.44 -1.68 -5.44
C GLN A 48 -5.94 -0.86 -6.66
N LEU A 49 -5.26 -1.48 -7.62
CA LEU A 49 -4.79 -0.78 -8.82
C LEU A 49 -5.96 -0.28 -9.68
N ALA A 50 -7.04 -1.06 -9.79
CA ALA A 50 -8.25 -0.63 -10.50
C ALA A 50 -8.92 0.55 -9.76
N ALA A 51 -8.99 0.50 -8.43
CA ALA A 51 -9.50 1.60 -7.61
C ALA A 51 -8.67 2.88 -7.81
N LEU A 52 -7.34 2.78 -7.79
CA LEU A 52 -6.45 3.93 -8.04
C LEU A 52 -6.70 4.54 -9.42
N ARG A 53 -6.76 3.71 -10.47
CA ARG A 53 -7.05 4.17 -11.83
C ARG A 53 -8.40 4.86 -11.92
N TRP A 54 -9.40 4.31 -11.26
CA TRP A 54 -10.76 4.83 -11.26
C TRP A 54 -10.82 6.18 -10.54
N CYS A 55 -10.29 6.25 -9.33
CA CYS A 55 -10.22 7.46 -8.52
C CYS A 55 -9.36 8.56 -9.18
N SER A 56 -8.22 8.21 -9.76
CA SER A 56 -7.31 9.18 -10.37
C SER A 56 -7.90 9.92 -11.56
N LYS A 57 -8.86 9.32 -12.28
CA LYS A 57 -9.57 10.00 -13.38
C LYS A 57 -10.48 11.13 -12.89
N ALA A 58 -10.92 11.09 -11.65
CA ALA A 58 -11.78 12.09 -11.05
C ALA A 58 -11.01 13.10 -10.21
N ALA A 59 -9.81 12.76 -9.77
CA ALA A 59 -8.98 13.58 -8.90
C ALA A 59 -8.39 14.79 -9.65
N ARG A 60 -8.44 15.93 -9.00
CA ARG A 60 -7.78 17.19 -9.41
C ARG A 60 -6.53 17.45 -8.58
N LYS A 61 -6.40 16.77 -7.44
CA LYS A 61 -5.31 16.87 -6.47
C LYS A 61 -4.59 15.52 -6.32
N PRO A 62 -3.42 15.47 -5.67
CA PRO A 62 -2.66 14.23 -5.51
C PRO A 62 -3.46 13.11 -4.85
N ILE A 63 -3.24 11.87 -5.32
CA ILE A 63 -3.74 10.65 -4.71
C ILE A 63 -2.58 9.90 -4.07
N ILE A 64 -2.80 9.40 -2.86
CA ILE A 64 -1.90 8.51 -2.13
C ILE A 64 -2.48 7.10 -2.17
N ALA A 65 -1.74 6.14 -2.71
CA ALA A 65 -2.13 4.73 -2.68
C ALA A 65 -1.84 4.15 -1.29
N ASP A 66 -2.88 3.82 -0.54
CA ASP A 66 -2.73 3.34 0.84
C ASP A 66 -2.99 1.84 0.94
N GLY A 67 -1.91 1.11 1.22
CA GLY A 67 -1.92 -0.31 1.47
C GLY A 67 -1.84 -1.20 0.22
N GLY A 68 -1.56 -2.48 0.46
CA GLY A 68 -1.41 -3.46 -0.62
C GLY A 68 -0.06 -3.48 -1.30
N ILE A 69 0.88 -2.62 -0.91
CA ILE A 69 2.26 -2.62 -1.38
C ILE A 69 2.99 -3.77 -0.68
N ARG A 70 3.34 -4.80 -1.43
CA ARG A 70 3.99 -6.03 -0.94
C ARG A 70 5.35 -6.26 -1.52
N THR A 71 5.59 -5.72 -2.72
CA THR A 71 6.86 -5.75 -3.43
C THR A 71 7.19 -4.33 -3.88
N HIS A 72 8.47 -4.08 -4.21
CA HIS A 72 8.91 -2.77 -4.71
C HIS A 72 8.23 -2.42 -6.04
N GLY A 73 7.98 -3.41 -6.90
CA GLY A 73 7.25 -3.22 -8.15
C GLY A 73 5.81 -2.70 -7.98
N ASP A 74 5.19 -2.92 -6.82
CA ASP A 74 3.84 -2.39 -6.56
C ASP A 74 3.85 -0.86 -6.42
N ILE A 75 5.00 -0.25 -6.09
CA ILE A 75 5.18 1.20 -6.07
C ILE A 75 5.05 1.74 -7.50
N ALA A 76 5.84 1.21 -8.44
CA ALA A 76 5.81 1.63 -9.84
C ALA A 76 4.41 1.43 -10.46
N LYS A 77 3.76 0.30 -10.18
CA LYS A 77 2.38 0.04 -10.60
C LYS A 77 1.40 1.07 -10.04
N SER A 78 1.52 1.42 -8.75
CA SER A 78 0.65 2.42 -8.12
C SER A 78 0.81 3.79 -8.78
N ILE A 79 2.04 4.22 -9.07
CA ILE A 79 2.32 5.46 -9.80
C ILE A 79 1.73 5.40 -11.21
N ARG A 80 1.90 4.27 -11.92
CA ARG A 80 1.29 4.07 -13.24
C ARG A 80 -0.21 4.26 -13.22
N PHE A 81 -0.87 3.81 -12.17
CA PHE A 81 -2.33 3.88 -12.03
C PHE A 81 -2.82 5.16 -11.35
N GLY A 82 -1.96 6.18 -11.22
CA GLY A 82 -2.34 7.55 -10.89
C GLY A 82 -1.98 8.02 -9.50
N ALA A 83 -1.36 7.20 -8.67
CA ALA A 83 -0.86 7.64 -7.37
C ALA A 83 0.33 8.60 -7.55
N SER A 84 0.42 9.57 -6.64
CA SER A 84 1.59 10.46 -6.51
C SER A 84 2.56 9.94 -5.45
N MET A 85 2.04 9.22 -4.46
CA MET A 85 2.76 8.63 -3.34
C MET A 85 2.12 7.30 -2.96
N VAL A 86 2.84 6.48 -2.20
CA VAL A 86 2.34 5.22 -1.63
C VAL A 86 2.48 5.24 -0.11
N MET A 87 1.55 4.59 0.59
CA MET A 87 1.65 4.34 2.02
C MET A 87 1.90 2.86 2.24
N ILE A 88 2.99 2.56 2.96
CA ILE A 88 3.52 1.21 3.14
C ILE A 88 3.49 0.84 4.62
N GLY A 89 2.99 -0.35 4.93
CA GLY A 89 2.98 -0.90 6.27
C GLY A 89 3.87 -2.14 6.39
N SER A 90 3.42 -3.27 5.87
CA SER A 90 4.04 -4.58 6.12
C SER A 90 5.48 -4.72 5.61
N LEU A 91 5.87 -4.03 4.55
CA LEU A 91 7.26 -4.06 4.07
C LEU A 91 8.24 -3.45 5.07
N PHE A 92 7.78 -2.44 5.85
CA PHE A 92 8.61 -1.76 6.84
C PHE A 92 8.48 -2.34 8.24
N ALA A 93 7.41 -3.07 8.53
CA ALA A 93 7.07 -3.48 9.89
C ALA A 93 8.02 -4.51 10.51
N GLY A 94 8.82 -5.23 9.70
CA GLY A 94 9.82 -6.18 10.18
C GLY A 94 11.15 -5.54 10.63
N HIS A 95 11.39 -4.27 10.34
CA HIS A 95 12.67 -3.61 10.61
C HIS A 95 12.87 -3.23 12.08
N ILE A 96 14.13 -3.02 12.46
CA ILE A 96 14.54 -2.66 13.83
C ILE A 96 13.82 -1.39 14.28
N GLU A 97 13.67 -0.42 13.41
CA GLU A 97 13.03 0.88 13.68
C GLU A 97 11.51 0.79 13.84
N SER A 98 10.88 -0.34 13.46
CA SER A 98 9.44 -0.55 13.64
C SER A 98 9.10 -0.67 15.14
N PRO A 99 7.99 -0.06 15.61
CA PRO A 99 7.62 -0.06 17.03
C PRO A 99 7.13 -1.41 17.55
N GLY A 100 6.82 -2.39 16.67
CA GLY A 100 6.38 -3.72 17.07
C GLY A 100 7.43 -4.44 17.92
N LYS A 101 7.01 -5.20 18.93
CA LYS A 101 7.91 -5.99 19.77
C LYS A 101 8.60 -7.06 18.95
N THR A 102 9.87 -7.33 19.25
CA THR A 102 10.58 -8.49 18.75
C THR A 102 10.29 -9.68 19.64
N VAL A 103 9.95 -10.82 19.04
CA VAL A 103 9.72 -12.09 19.72
C VAL A 103 10.53 -13.19 19.06
N GLU A 104 11.06 -14.11 19.88
CA GLU A 104 11.82 -15.27 19.42
C GLU A 104 10.89 -16.50 19.42
N ILE A 105 10.89 -17.24 18.33
CA ILE A 105 10.14 -18.50 18.19
C ILE A 105 11.04 -19.50 17.45
N ASP A 106 11.33 -20.61 18.10
CA ASP A 106 12.15 -21.70 17.54
C ASP A 106 13.53 -21.24 17.01
N GLY A 107 14.11 -20.21 17.65
CA GLY A 107 15.41 -19.64 17.29
C GLY A 107 15.37 -18.62 16.15
N GLU A 108 14.17 -18.28 15.66
CA GLU A 108 13.98 -17.23 14.67
C GLU A 108 13.34 -15.98 15.31
N SER A 109 13.80 -14.81 14.87
CA SER A 109 13.28 -13.51 15.34
C SER A 109 12.11 -13.02 14.48
N PHE A 110 11.06 -12.58 15.13
CA PHE A 110 9.88 -11.98 14.50
C PHE A 110 9.55 -10.62 15.10
N LYS A 111 8.90 -9.77 14.32
CA LYS A 111 8.32 -8.49 14.78
C LYS A 111 6.80 -8.59 14.80
N GLU A 112 6.19 -8.12 15.87
CA GLU A 112 4.75 -7.92 15.94
C GLU A 112 4.35 -6.81 14.97
N TYR A 113 3.33 -7.08 14.15
CA TYR A 113 2.72 -6.08 13.27
C TYR A 113 1.21 -6.09 13.41
N TYR A 114 0.62 -4.92 13.58
CA TYR A 114 -0.81 -4.77 13.81
C TYR A 114 -1.36 -3.52 13.11
N GLY A 115 -2.64 -3.58 12.73
CA GLY A 115 -3.34 -2.45 12.14
C GLY A 115 -3.80 -1.45 13.20
N SER A 116 -3.89 -0.18 12.85
CA SER A 116 -4.44 0.88 13.72
C SER A 116 -5.86 0.60 14.18
N ALA A 117 -6.65 -0.12 13.38
CA ALA A 117 -8.01 -0.54 13.69
C ALA A 117 -8.10 -1.93 14.35
N SER A 118 -6.97 -2.50 14.83
CA SER A 118 -6.96 -3.76 15.55
C SER A 118 -7.40 -3.59 17.00
N GLU A 119 -7.94 -4.66 17.60
CA GLU A 119 -8.22 -4.72 19.04
C GLU A 119 -6.97 -4.43 19.86
N TYR A 120 -5.83 -4.97 19.44
CA TYR A 120 -4.54 -4.77 20.09
C TYR A 120 -4.19 -3.28 20.23
N GLN A 121 -4.39 -2.49 19.18
CA GLN A 121 -4.10 -1.05 19.18
C GLN A 121 -5.17 -0.23 19.91
N LYS A 122 -6.43 -0.63 19.77
CA LYS A 122 -7.56 0.09 20.39
C LYS A 122 -7.73 -0.19 21.87
N GLY A 123 -7.18 -1.30 22.36
CA GLY A 123 -7.40 -1.76 23.74
C GLY A 123 -8.84 -2.20 24.05
N ALA A 124 -9.71 -2.28 23.02
CA ALA A 124 -11.10 -2.67 23.15
C ALA A 124 -11.62 -3.35 21.89
N TYR A 125 -12.51 -4.32 22.03
CA TYR A 125 -13.17 -5.00 20.92
C TYR A 125 -14.40 -4.20 20.45
N LYS A 126 -14.13 -3.03 19.84
CA LYS A 126 -15.17 -2.19 19.25
C LYS A 126 -14.73 -1.71 17.87
N ASN A 127 -15.54 -1.98 16.85
CA ASN A 127 -15.25 -1.64 15.44
C ASN A 127 -13.86 -2.13 14.99
N VAL A 128 -13.54 -3.41 15.28
CA VAL A 128 -12.25 -4.01 14.95
C VAL A 128 -12.22 -4.37 13.47
N GLU A 129 -11.34 -3.73 12.72
CA GLU A 129 -11.11 -3.94 11.29
C GLU A 129 -9.63 -4.26 10.98
N GLY A 130 -8.84 -4.57 11.98
CA GLY A 130 -7.44 -4.97 11.89
C GLY A 130 -7.10 -6.18 12.75
N LYS A 131 -6.02 -6.86 12.39
CA LYS A 131 -5.45 -7.98 13.14
C LYS A 131 -4.00 -7.75 13.50
N LYS A 132 -3.48 -8.53 14.44
CA LYS A 132 -2.06 -8.63 14.75
C LYS A 132 -1.48 -9.89 14.10
N ILE A 133 -0.30 -9.77 13.52
CA ILE A 133 0.47 -10.88 12.94
C ILE A 133 1.93 -10.76 13.34
N LEU A 134 2.69 -11.83 13.12
CA LEU A 134 4.14 -11.82 13.20
C LEU A 134 4.72 -11.75 11.79
N LEU A 135 5.78 -10.97 11.63
CA LEU A 135 6.57 -10.87 10.42
C LEU A 135 8.03 -11.23 10.75
N PRO A 136 8.75 -11.90 9.86
CA PRO A 136 10.19 -12.12 10.05
C PRO A 136 10.88 -10.80 10.38
N ALA A 137 11.74 -10.80 11.40
CA ALA A 137 12.54 -9.64 11.73
C ALA A 137 13.56 -9.39 10.62
N LYS A 138 13.77 -8.11 10.31
CA LYS A 138 14.70 -7.62 9.30
C LYS A 138 15.76 -6.75 9.99
N GLY A 139 16.83 -6.44 9.28
CA GLY A 139 17.82 -5.46 9.71
C GLY A 139 17.29 -4.02 9.69
N HIS A 140 18.17 -3.08 9.41
CA HIS A 140 17.81 -1.67 9.33
C HIS A 140 16.94 -1.33 8.13
N LEU A 141 16.03 -0.37 8.32
CA LEU A 141 15.14 0.13 7.28
C LEU A 141 15.92 0.74 6.10
N GLN A 142 17.08 1.32 6.38
CA GLN A 142 17.92 1.97 5.35
C GLN A 142 18.28 1.01 4.20
N ASP A 143 18.56 -0.25 4.50
CA ASP A 143 18.94 -1.23 3.48
C ASP A 143 17.76 -1.48 2.51
N THR A 144 16.55 -1.66 3.06
CA THR A 144 15.33 -1.80 2.25
C THR A 144 15.01 -0.54 1.46
N LEU A 145 15.22 0.65 2.01
CA LEU A 145 15.01 1.90 1.27
C LEU A 145 15.97 2.05 0.10
N THR A 146 17.24 1.66 0.30
CA THR A 146 18.26 1.68 -0.76
C THR A 146 17.89 0.73 -1.90
N GLU A 147 17.51 -0.51 -1.57
CA GLU A 147 17.05 -1.48 -2.55
C GLU A 147 15.80 -1.00 -3.30
N MET A 148 14.84 -0.46 -2.57
CA MET A 148 13.59 0.08 -3.11
C MET A 148 13.83 1.25 -4.08
N GLU A 149 14.79 2.13 -3.77
CA GLU A 149 15.21 3.21 -4.65
C GLU A 149 15.82 2.67 -5.96
N GLN A 150 16.73 1.70 -5.86
CA GLN A 150 17.37 1.06 -7.02
C GLN A 150 16.35 0.37 -7.93
N ASP A 151 15.41 -0.37 -7.34
CA ASP A 151 14.34 -1.05 -8.07
C ASP A 151 13.40 -0.05 -8.76
N LEU A 152 13.11 1.07 -8.13
CA LEU A 152 12.30 2.13 -8.72
C LEU A 152 13.05 2.84 -9.86
N GLN A 153 14.36 3.09 -9.72
CA GLN A 153 15.21 3.60 -10.78
C GLN A 153 15.23 2.64 -11.98
N SER A 154 15.33 1.33 -11.73
CA SER A 154 15.24 0.29 -12.76
C SER A 154 13.87 0.32 -13.47
N SER A 155 12.78 0.46 -12.72
CA SER A 155 11.43 0.58 -13.27
C SER A 155 11.31 1.78 -14.22
N ILE A 156 11.87 2.93 -13.83
CA ILE A 156 11.89 4.15 -14.65
C ILE A 156 12.71 3.93 -15.93
N SER A 157 13.86 3.26 -15.81
CA SER A 157 14.73 2.95 -16.94
C SER A 157 14.04 2.01 -17.95
N TYR A 158 13.40 0.93 -17.49
CA TYR A 158 12.63 0.01 -18.34
C TYR A 158 11.44 0.70 -19.02
N ALA A 159 10.89 1.72 -18.39
CA ALA A 159 9.84 2.56 -18.97
C ALA A 159 10.36 3.52 -20.07
N GLY A 160 11.67 3.57 -20.32
CA GLY A 160 12.30 4.55 -21.19
C GLY A 160 12.29 5.97 -20.61
N GLY A 161 12.05 6.10 -19.31
CA GLY A 161 11.93 7.36 -18.60
C GLY A 161 13.22 7.82 -17.93
N ARG A 162 13.17 9.02 -17.33
CA ARG A 162 14.27 9.63 -16.55
C ARG A 162 13.83 10.10 -15.18
N LYS A 163 12.54 10.13 -14.90
CA LYS A 163 11.93 10.60 -13.64
C LYS A 163 10.69 9.78 -13.31
N LEU A 164 10.28 9.80 -12.06
CA LEU A 164 9.14 9.05 -11.55
C LEU A 164 7.84 9.30 -12.34
N ALA A 165 7.62 10.55 -12.75
CA ALA A 165 6.41 10.92 -13.50
C ALA A 165 6.29 10.21 -14.85
N ASP A 166 7.39 9.75 -15.45
CA ASP A 166 7.39 9.08 -16.74
C ASP A 166 6.69 7.71 -16.66
N LEU A 167 6.68 7.08 -15.47
CA LEU A 167 5.91 5.85 -15.23
C LEU A 167 4.40 6.00 -15.50
N LYS A 168 3.86 7.21 -15.43
CA LYS A 168 2.43 7.47 -15.66
C LYS A 168 2.00 7.22 -17.11
N HIS A 169 2.94 7.17 -18.03
CA HIS A 169 2.69 7.08 -19.47
C HIS A 169 3.02 5.70 -20.07
N VAL A 170 3.48 4.77 -19.26
CA VAL A 170 3.85 3.41 -19.71
C VAL A 170 2.61 2.62 -20.12
N ASP A 171 2.70 1.91 -21.23
CA ASP A 171 1.67 0.96 -21.62
C ASP A 171 1.64 -0.25 -20.69
N TYR A 172 0.50 -0.90 -20.60
CA TYR A 172 0.31 -2.10 -19.78
C TYR A 172 -0.72 -3.03 -20.41
N VAL A 173 -0.64 -4.28 -20.02
CA VAL A 173 -1.61 -5.30 -20.40
C VAL A 173 -2.48 -5.68 -19.21
N ILE A 174 -3.72 -6.07 -19.48
CA ILE A 174 -4.61 -6.64 -18.47
C ILE A 174 -4.62 -8.14 -18.68
N VAL A 175 -4.22 -8.86 -17.64
CA VAL A 175 -4.23 -10.32 -17.60
C VAL A 175 -5.51 -10.80 -16.92
N LYS A 176 -6.28 -11.63 -17.62
CA LYS A 176 -7.56 -12.16 -17.09
C LYS A 176 -7.39 -13.39 -16.22
N ASN A 177 -6.33 -14.14 -16.42
CA ASN A 177 -6.00 -15.36 -15.68
C ASN A 177 -4.61 -15.21 -15.07
N SER A 178 -4.30 -16.04 -14.05
CA SER A 178 -2.96 -16.10 -13.51
C SER A 178 -1.97 -16.55 -14.59
N ILE A 179 -0.89 -15.80 -14.74
CA ILE A 179 0.27 -16.22 -15.55
C ILE A 179 1.33 -16.69 -14.56
N TRP A 180 1.71 -17.96 -14.71
CA TRP A 180 2.85 -18.51 -14.00
C TRP A 180 4.05 -18.50 -14.94
N ASN A 181 5.14 -17.86 -14.52
CA ASN A 181 6.37 -17.75 -15.29
C ASN A 181 7.47 -18.72 -14.82
N GLY A 182 7.15 -19.59 -13.87
CA GLY A 182 8.10 -20.56 -13.31
C GLY A 182 8.84 -20.07 -12.07
N ASP A 183 8.65 -18.81 -11.64
CA ASP A 183 9.28 -18.28 -10.44
C ASP A 183 8.50 -18.75 -9.20
N ALA A 184 9.24 -19.26 -8.22
CA ALA A 184 8.70 -19.53 -6.88
C ALA A 184 8.78 -18.23 -6.06
N HIS A 185 7.66 -17.72 -5.64
CA HIS A 185 7.56 -16.55 -4.74
C HIS A 185 7.03 -16.92 -3.36
#